data_f07ef56e0d08f4dc45ef41de997dc65d
#
_entry.id   f07ef56e0d08f4dc45ef41de997dc65d
#
_cell.length_a   1.000
_cell.length_b   1.000
_cell.length_c   1.000
_cell.angle_alpha   90.00
_cell.angle_beta   90.00
_cell.angle_gamma   90.00
#
_symmetry.space_group_name_H-M   'P 1'
#
loop_
_entity.id
_entity.type
_entity.pdbx_description
1 polymer ?
#
loop_
_entity_poly.entity_id
_entity_poly.type
_entity_poly.pdbx_seq_one_letter_code
_entity_poly.pdbx_strand_id
1 'polypeptide(L)'
;MRTKDILVQIFHVFFFGIFYYLLILAIGNMNLQSPLSAIAIVPIAFLLYYVAQKGSFSMVDSVRKWYLLQAVSGMIMLIIAFQLEVDTTWDWGRLIRTSYNYTTTGVLDHLEYFIRYPQQQFWLTCLIALFKVVLKCTGSTEFFVYKAVSIIVSVLITQISINMIYRTARFVWNEQRAFWVGIAALLYVPFYQYALFLYNDTPGACGAALLIYCYIRLRQESNMRKKMIWAAVIGVLGAVVLHIKIITFIVFIALVIDELLRDKIKVIVMLGGVIVFFFVAGYQLMEIPVKAVFQIEESEVNRYEFPNTHYIMMMLNTSGGFKQEDVDYTWSFDSYEEKREANIQRIKERLADRGVLGTIKHILYTKQLRTWADSCIAGDNYVSRTPIRENSFSQQLFSMNGDWHWICLLYTWIVHIMLLAGILLSSILSFQKKIEEQKMLIGRIAVFGVFLFLSLWECNSRYLFTVMPVIILVVSDGIFLLSDRIAEDEKETFAHRIIPARGIAGGGQQHESAHNKTKKFWTRYLPGAKRNCHCNDAVSPSISEWVRSP
;
A
#
# COMPACT_ATOMS: atom_id res chain seq x y z
N MET A 1 -8.21 -22.53 -22.57
CA MET A 1 -7.66 -21.64 -21.51
C MET A 1 -6.82 -22.50 -20.57
N ARG A 2 -5.59 -22.09 -20.21
CA ARG A 2 -4.75 -22.87 -19.28
C ARG A 2 -5.35 -22.81 -17.88
N THR A 3 -5.20 -23.85 -17.07
CA THR A 3 -5.71 -23.90 -15.68
C THR A 3 -5.28 -22.66 -14.85
N LYS A 4 -4.05 -22.19 -15.08
CA LYS A 4 -3.52 -20.99 -14.40
C LYS A 4 -4.29 -19.71 -14.75
N ASP A 5 -4.75 -19.54 -16.01
CA ASP A 5 -5.56 -18.38 -16.43
C ASP A 5 -6.92 -18.37 -15.71
N ILE A 6 -7.52 -19.56 -15.53
CA ILE A 6 -8.79 -19.69 -14.78
C ILE A 6 -8.61 -19.27 -13.32
N LEU A 7 -7.52 -19.73 -12.67
CA LEU A 7 -7.22 -19.34 -11.29
C LEU A 7 -7.06 -17.83 -11.14
N VAL A 8 -6.36 -17.19 -12.09
CA VAL A 8 -6.19 -15.73 -12.09
C VAL A 8 -7.50 -14.99 -12.35
N GLN A 9 -8.39 -15.53 -13.18
CA GLN A 9 -9.73 -14.95 -13.37
C GLN A 9 -10.58 -15.06 -12.11
N ILE A 10 -10.56 -16.22 -11.42
CA ILE A 10 -11.25 -16.37 -10.13
C ILE A 10 -10.68 -15.38 -9.11
N PHE A 11 -9.36 -15.23 -9.03
CA PHE A 11 -8.72 -14.23 -8.19
C PHE A 11 -9.23 -12.81 -8.50
N HIS A 12 -9.33 -12.43 -9.77
CA HIS A 12 -9.85 -11.11 -10.16
C HIS A 12 -11.28 -10.88 -9.71
N VAL A 13 -12.15 -11.90 -9.71
CA VAL A 13 -13.53 -11.77 -9.23
C VAL A 13 -13.56 -11.45 -7.72
N PHE A 14 -12.80 -12.22 -6.92
CA PHE A 14 -12.70 -11.96 -5.48
C PHE A 14 -12.05 -10.62 -5.18
N PHE A 15 -10.95 -10.31 -5.85
CA PHE A 15 -10.25 -9.03 -5.71
C PHE A 15 -11.17 -7.85 -6.03
N PHE A 16 -11.88 -7.91 -7.15
CA PHE A 16 -12.85 -6.88 -7.52
C PHE A 16 -13.95 -6.73 -6.46
N GLY A 17 -14.57 -7.81 -6.03
CA GLY A 17 -15.66 -7.76 -5.05
C GLY A 17 -15.22 -7.11 -3.73
N ILE A 18 -14.05 -7.45 -3.24
CA ILE A 18 -13.48 -6.89 -2.02
C ILE A 18 -13.17 -5.40 -2.19
N PHE A 19 -12.43 -4.99 -3.21
CA PHE A 19 -12.05 -3.59 -3.39
C PHE A 19 -13.22 -2.69 -3.80
N TYR A 20 -14.23 -3.24 -4.47
CA TYR A 20 -15.51 -2.54 -4.68
C TYR A 20 -16.22 -2.26 -3.35
N TYR A 21 -16.27 -3.26 -2.46
CA TYR A 21 -16.80 -3.08 -1.11
C TYR A 21 -16.01 -2.04 -0.31
N LEU A 22 -14.68 -2.09 -0.36
CA LEU A 22 -13.82 -1.11 0.33
C LEU A 22 -14.00 0.31 -0.21
N LEU A 23 -14.21 0.48 -1.51
CA LEU A 23 -14.52 1.77 -2.11
C LEU A 23 -15.84 2.34 -1.58
N ILE A 24 -16.91 1.52 -1.54
CA ILE A 24 -18.19 1.95 -0.97
C ILE A 24 -18.05 2.30 0.51
N LEU A 25 -17.29 1.50 1.27
CA LEU A 25 -17.04 1.74 2.68
C LEU A 25 -16.28 3.07 2.91
N ALA A 26 -15.27 3.35 2.10
CA ALA A 26 -14.50 4.60 2.17
C ALA A 26 -15.36 5.81 1.82
N ILE A 27 -16.20 5.72 0.78
CA ILE A 27 -17.15 6.79 0.40
C ILE A 27 -18.15 7.03 1.54
N GLY A 28 -18.67 5.96 2.15
CA GLY A 28 -19.59 6.06 3.29
C GLY A 28 -18.94 6.74 4.50
N ASN A 29 -17.70 6.37 4.85
CA ASN A 29 -16.96 6.98 5.94
C ASN A 29 -16.65 8.47 5.68
N MET A 30 -16.28 8.80 4.44
CA MET A 30 -16.03 10.18 4.02
C MET A 30 -17.27 11.07 4.19
N ASN A 31 -18.45 10.60 3.78
CA ASN A 31 -19.71 11.36 3.90
C ASN A 31 -20.10 11.63 5.35
N LEU A 32 -19.78 10.71 6.27
CA LEU A 32 -20.01 10.91 7.70
C LEU A 32 -19.09 11.98 8.30
N GLN A 33 -17.90 12.17 7.72
CA GLN A 33 -16.89 13.14 8.19
C GLN A 33 -17.05 14.53 7.55
N SER A 34 -17.48 14.60 6.28
CA SER A 34 -17.66 15.86 5.54
C SER A 34 -18.67 15.75 4.40
N PRO A 35 -19.86 16.37 4.51
CA PRO A 35 -20.85 16.40 3.43
C PRO A 35 -20.35 17.04 2.12
N LEU A 36 -19.35 17.95 2.18
CA LEU A 36 -18.73 18.58 1.00
C LEU A 36 -17.94 17.59 0.15
N SER A 37 -17.56 16.46 0.70
CA SER A 37 -16.78 15.44 0.00
C SER A 37 -17.56 14.74 -1.13
N ALA A 38 -18.88 14.63 -1.01
CA ALA A 38 -19.71 14.09 -2.09
C ALA A 38 -19.64 14.97 -3.37
N ILE A 39 -19.48 16.28 -3.22
CA ILE A 39 -19.31 17.23 -4.34
C ILE A 39 -17.94 17.07 -5.02
N ALA A 40 -16.93 16.63 -4.29
CA ALA A 40 -15.58 16.43 -4.83
C ALA A 40 -15.46 15.15 -5.69
N ILE A 41 -16.28 14.13 -5.46
CA ILE A 41 -16.20 12.83 -6.16
C ILE A 41 -16.47 13.01 -7.67
N VAL A 42 -17.42 13.85 -8.05
CA VAL A 42 -17.78 14.07 -9.47
C VAL A 42 -16.63 14.70 -10.26
N PRO A 43 -15.98 15.80 -9.81
CA PRO A 43 -14.78 16.34 -10.45
C PRO A 43 -13.64 15.33 -10.55
N ILE A 44 -13.50 14.44 -9.59
CA ILE A 44 -12.44 13.42 -9.57
C ILE A 44 -12.68 12.37 -10.64
N ALA A 45 -13.88 11.86 -10.78
CA ALA A 45 -14.24 10.94 -11.84
C ALA A 45 -13.98 11.55 -13.23
N PHE A 46 -14.30 12.85 -13.40
CA PHE A 46 -13.97 13.61 -14.61
C PHE A 46 -12.46 13.79 -14.80
N LEU A 47 -11.71 14.06 -13.74
CA LEU A 47 -10.26 14.20 -13.81
C LEU A 47 -9.59 12.88 -14.17
N LEU A 48 -10.02 11.76 -13.60
CA LEU A 48 -9.56 10.41 -13.96
C LEU A 48 -9.83 10.10 -15.44
N TYR A 49 -11.03 10.42 -15.91
CA TYR A 49 -11.41 10.26 -17.31
C TYR A 49 -10.54 11.14 -18.22
N TYR A 50 -10.32 12.41 -17.85
CA TYR A 50 -9.50 13.35 -18.60
C TYR A 50 -8.02 12.95 -18.64
N VAL A 51 -7.46 12.53 -17.50
CA VAL A 51 -6.06 12.05 -17.43
C VAL A 51 -5.90 10.74 -18.21
N ALA A 52 -6.88 9.84 -18.15
CA ALA A 52 -6.90 8.62 -18.96
C ALA A 52 -6.95 8.91 -20.46
N GLN A 53 -7.77 9.87 -20.90
CA GLN A 53 -7.86 10.28 -22.32
C GLN A 53 -6.59 10.99 -22.82
N LYS A 54 -6.00 11.87 -22.00
CA LYS A 54 -4.85 12.68 -22.42
C LYS A 54 -3.49 12.05 -22.12
N GLY A 55 -3.39 10.75 -21.85
CA GLY A 55 -2.13 10.02 -21.64
C GLY A 55 -1.07 10.16 -22.75
N SER A 56 -1.30 11.10 -23.68
CA SER A 56 -0.45 11.50 -24.82
C SER A 56 0.31 12.81 -24.59
N PHE A 57 0.60 13.20 -23.35
CA PHE A 57 1.43 14.38 -23.13
C PHE A 57 2.84 14.18 -23.66
N SER A 58 3.16 14.86 -24.76
CA SER A 58 4.52 14.93 -25.31
C SER A 58 5.41 15.79 -24.40
N MET A 59 6.13 15.18 -23.48
CA MET A 59 7.23 15.86 -22.78
C MET A 59 8.55 15.32 -23.30
N VAL A 60 9.24 16.14 -24.06
CA VAL A 60 10.65 15.93 -24.44
C VAL A 60 11.50 16.03 -23.18
N ASP A 61 12.46 15.12 -23.00
CA ASP A 61 13.44 15.11 -21.88
C ASP A 61 12.89 14.81 -20.48
N SER A 62 12.09 13.76 -20.33
CA SER A 62 11.43 13.42 -19.06
C SER A 62 12.40 13.01 -17.93
N VAL A 63 13.52 12.33 -18.22
CA VAL A 63 14.45 11.82 -17.20
C VAL A 63 15.15 12.95 -16.44
N ARG A 64 15.70 13.96 -17.16
CA ARG A 64 16.37 15.09 -16.52
C ARG A 64 15.41 15.92 -15.69
N LYS A 65 14.21 16.17 -16.23
CA LYS A 65 13.15 16.89 -15.52
C LYS A 65 12.70 16.12 -14.27
N TRP A 66 12.63 14.79 -14.36
CA TRP A 66 12.30 13.95 -13.22
C TRP A 66 13.26 14.12 -12.06
N TYR A 67 14.58 13.99 -12.29
CA TYR A 67 15.56 14.12 -11.21
C TYR A 67 15.62 15.53 -10.62
N LEU A 68 15.41 16.57 -11.43
CA LEU A 68 15.28 17.95 -10.91
C LEU A 68 14.04 18.09 -10.01
N LEU A 69 12.88 17.60 -10.47
CA LEU A 69 11.64 17.64 -9.71
C LEU A 69 11.77 16.86 -8.40
N GLN A 70 12.40 15.68 -8.45
CA GLN A 70 12.67 14.87 -7.28
C GLN A 70 13.60 15.57 -6.27
N ALA A 71 14.66 16.23 -6.73
CA ALA A 71 15.55 16.99 -5.87
C ALA A 71 14.83 18.17 -5.19
N VAL A 72 14.02 18.93 -5.93
CA VAL A 72 13.19 20.01 -5.38
C VAL A 72 12.18 19.47 -4.37
N SER A 73 11.50 18.37 -4.71
CA SER A 73 10.57 17.71 -3.78
C SER A 73 11.27 17.21 -2.51
N GLY A 74 12.50 16.69 -2.63
CA GLY A 74 13.29 16.28 -1.47
C GLY A 74 13.61 17.43 -0.52
N MET A 75 13.94 18.60 -1.06
CA MET A 75 14.16 19.82 -0.25
C MET A 75 12.86 20.28 0.43
N ILE A 76 11.75 20.30 -0.30
CA ILE A 76 10.43 20.66 0.25
C ILE A 76 10.04 19.66 1.36
N MET A 77 10.22 18.36 1.12
CA MET A 77 9.93 17.30 2.09
C MET A 77 10.77 17.46 3.35
N LEU A 78 12.04 17.83 3.22
CA LEU A 78 12.92 18.08 4.36
C LEU A 78 12.44 19.29 5.19
N ILE A 79 12.07 20.39 4.54
CA ILE A 79 11.51 21.58 5.21
C ILE A 79 10.23 21.21 5.95
N ILE A 80 9.31 20.49 5.29
CA ILE A 80 8.06 20.04 5.89
C ILE A 80 8.34 19.13 7.09
N ALA A 81 9.24 18.15 6.96
CA ALA A 81 9.57 17.23 8.05
C ALA A 81 10.11 17.96 9.30
N PHE A 82 10.97 18.98 9.12
CA PHE A 82 11.43 19.79 10.25
C PHE A 82 10.34 20.70 10.83
N GLN A 83 9.38 21.17 10.02
CA GLN A 83 8.23 21.91 10.53
C GLN A 83 7.23 21.04 11.27
N LEU A 84 7.09 19.76 10.85
CA LEU A 84 6.24 18.75 11.49
C LEU A 84 6.89 18.12 12.73
N GLU A 85 8.08 18.56 13.13
CA GLU A 85 8.83 17.93 14.21
C GLU A 85 8.00 17.76 15.48
N VAL A 86 7.95 16.52 15.99
CA VAL A 86 7.27 16.14 17.24
C VAL A 86 8.29 15.66 18.27
N ASP A 87 7.90 15.64 19.55
CA ASP A 87 8.76 15.02 20.56
C ASP A 87 8.83 13.49 20.37
N THR A 88 9.93 12.91 20.85
CA THR A 88 10.20 11.47 20.75
C THR A 88 9.34 10.67 21.72
N THR A 89 8.06 10.53 21.34
CA THR A 89 7.08 9.71 22.05
C THR A 89 6.83 8.41 21.27
N TRP A 90 6.04 7.50 21.78
CA TRP A 90 5.67 6.18 21.25
C TRP A 90 6.87 5.33 20.77
N ASP A 91 6.65 4.28 19.98
CA ASP A 91 7.68 3.30 19.56
C ASP A 91 8.84 3.91 18.75
N TRP A 92 8.55 4.88 17.85
CA TRP A 92 9.58 5.61 17.14
C TRP A 92 10.51 6.36 18.09
N GLY A 93 9.95 7.05 19.08
CA GLY A 93 10.73 7.77 20.06
C GLY A 93 11.62 6.84 20.91
N ARG A 94 11.12 5.67 21.29
CA ARG A 94 11.93 4.65 21.97
C ARG A 94 13.11 4.21 21.12
N LEU A 95 12.88 3.88 19.84
CA LEU A 95 13.96 3.50 18.92
C LEU A 95 15.05 4.58 18.82
N ILE A 96 14.66 5.83 18.62
CA ILE A 96 15.63 6.93 18.47
C ILE A 96 16.39 7.18 19.77
N ARG A 97 15.69 7.22 20.93
CA ARG A 97 16.32 7.46 22.22
C ARG A 97 17.23 6.31 22.64
N THR A 98 16.77 5.06 22.54
CA THR A 98 17.61 3.89 22.87
C THR A 98 18.83 3.79 21.96
N SER A 99 18.70 4.07 20.64
CA SER A 99 19.86 4.10 19.72
C SER A 99 20.87 5.18 20.12
N TYR A 100 20.38 6.36 20.49
CA TYR A 100 21.22 7.46 20.99
C TYR A 100 21.92 7.10 22.30
N ASN A 101 21.19 6.62 23.31
CA ASN A 101 21.72 6.25 24.61
C ASN A 101 22.78 5.16 24.46
N TYR A 102 22.49 4.08 23.72
CA TYR A 102 23.46 3.04 23.46
C TYR A 102 24.73 3.56 22.75
N THR A 103 24.57 4.50 21.82
CA THR A 103 25.72 5.07 21.08
C THR A 103 26.61 5.92 21.98
N THR A 104 26.03 6.69 22.91
CA THR A 104 26.77 7.65 23.76
C THR A 104 27.24 7.07 25.07
N THR A 105 26.53 6.10 25.63
CA THR A 105 26.82 5.53 26.97
C THR A 105 27.21 4.05 26.94
N GLY A 106 26.93 3.33 25.85
CA GLY A 106 27.09 1.88 25.76
C GLY A 106 26.00 1.06 26.47
N VAL A 107 25.00 1.71 27.08
CA VAL A 107 23.93 1.04 27.84
C VAL A 107 22.68 0.90 26.96
N LEU A 108 22.15 -0.32 26.87
CA LEU A 108 20.89 -0.62 26.19
C LEU A 108 19.74 -0.47 27.20
N ASP A 109 18.99 0.61 27.07
CA ASP A 109 17.78 0.84 27.85
C ASP A 109 16.55 0.17 27.23
N HIS A 110 15.49 -0.03 28.01
CA HIS A 110 14.22 -0.63 27.56
C HIS A 110 14.36 -2.03 26.92
N LEU A 111 15.28 -2.87 27.42
CA LEU A 111 15.51 -4.22 26.89
C LEU A 111 14.22 -5.04 26.82
N GLU A 112 13.38 -4.98 27.86
CA GLU A 112 12.08 -5.67 27.94
C GLU A 112 11.13 -5.28 26.78
N TYR A 113 11.19 -4.04 26.30
CA TYR A 113 10.40 -3.60 25.13
C TYR A 113 10.87 -4.29 23.86
N PHE A 114 12.18 -4.41 23.64
CA PHE A 114 12.74 -5.04 22.45
C PHE A 114 12.64 -6.57 22.47
N ILE A 115 12.54 -7.18 23.64
CA ILE A 115 12.20 -8.60 23.77
C ILE A 115 10.72 -8.82 23.44
N ARG A 116 9.85 -7.94 23.90
CA ARG A 116 8.40 -7.97 23.62
C ARG A 116 8.11 -7.80 22.13
N TYR A 117 8.88 -6.95 21.45
CA TYR A 117 8.72 -6.61 20.03
C TYR A 117 10.01 -6.92 19.24
N PRO A 118 10.37 -8.21 19.05
CA PRO A 118 11.65 -8.61 18.45
C PRO A 118 11.84 -8.08 17.02
N GLN A 119 10.76 -7.78 16.31
CA GLN A 119 10.81 -7.13 14.99
C GLN A 119 11.42 -5.72 15.01
N GLN A 120 11.64 -5.11 16.18
CA GLN A 120 12.30 -3.81 16.32
C GLN A 120 13.83 -3.92 16.48
N GLN A 121 14.34 -5.09 16.86
CA GLN A 121 15.76 -5.29 17.22
C GLN A 121 16.71 -5.01 16.05
N PHE A 122 16.39 -5.54 14.86
CA PHE A 122 17.22 -5.32 13.67
C PHE A 122 17.29 -3.85 13.30
N TRP A 123 16.13 -3.15 13.30
CA TRP A 123 16.09 -1.73 12.95
C TRP A 123 16.78 -0.86 14.00
N LEU A 124 16.65 -1.18 15.28
CA LEU A 124 17.44 -0.54 16.34
C LEU A 124 18.95 -0.70 16.08
N THR A 125 19.39 -1.91 15.76
CA THR A 125 20.80 -2.19 15.44
C THR A 125 21.31 -1.36 14.27
N CYS A 126 20.49 -1.20 13.22
CA CYS A 126 20.81 -0.30 12.10
C CYS A 126 20.91 1.17 12.52
N LEU A 127 20.02 1.64 13.39
CA LEU A 127 20.06 3.00 13.94
C LEU A 127 21.29 3.23 14.82
N ILE A 128 21.65 2.27 15.66
CA ILE A 128 22.90 2.32 16.45
C ILE A 128 24.12 2.44 15.53
N ALA A 129 24.17 1.65 14.47
CA ALA A 129 25.26 1.74 13.50
C ALA A 129 25.33 3.12 12.84
N LEU A 130 24.18 3.67 12.42
CA LEU A 130 24.08 5.03 11.87
C LEU A 130 24.57 6.06 12.89
N PHE A 131 24.12 5.98 14.14
CA PHE A 131 24.45 6.96 15.18
C PHE A 131 25.91 6.89 15.60
N LYS A 132 26.53 5.69 15.62
CA LYS A 132 27.99 5.55 15.78
C LYS A 132 28.77 6.26 14.67
N VAL A 133 28.29 6.23 13.42
CA VAL A 133 28.89 7.01 12.33
C VAL A 133 28.74 8.51 12.59
N VAL A 134 27.56 8.97 13.03
CA VAL A 134 27.33 10.38 13.40
C VAL A 134 28.29 10.83 14.50
N LEU A 135 28.41 10.05 15.59
CA LEU A 135 29.32 10.34 16.69
C LEU A 135 30.77 10.46 16.21
N LYS A 136 31.20 9.50 15.36
CA LYS A 136 32.56 9.49 14.82
C LYS A 136 32.84 10.70 13.91
N CYS A 137 31.85 11.14 13.12
CA CYS A 137 32.01 12.24 12.18
C CYS A 137 31.90 13.63 12.83
N THR A 138 31.05 13.79 13.84
CA THR A 138 30.73 15.08 14.45
C THR A 138 31.37 15.30 15.81
N GLY A 139 31.69 14.22 16.54
CA GLY A 139 32.08 14.26 17.94
C GLY A 139 30.97 14.74 18.89
N SER A 140 29.76 15.01 18.38
CA SER A 140 28.68 15.58 19.15
C SER A 140 27.95 14.52 19.97
N THR A 141 27.64 14.85 21.23
CA THR A 141 26.77 14.07 22.12
C THR A 141 25.40 14.71 22.31
N GLU A 142 25.07 15.75 21.53
CA GLU A 142 23.79 16.46 21.62
C GLU A 142 22.67 15.67 20.92
N PHE A 143 21.62 15.30 21.65
CA PHE A 143 20.52 14.49 21.14
C PHE A 143 19.86 15.05 19.88
N PHE A 144 19.74 16.38 19.79
CA PHE A 144 19.09 17.00 18.64
C PHE A 144 19.82 16.72 17.31
N VAL A 145 21.16 16.54 17.32
CA VAL A 145 21.96 16.20 16.14
C VAL A 145 21.54 14.83 15.58
N TYR A 146 21.36 13.84 16.46
CA TYR A 146 20.94 12.49 16.07
C TYR A 146 19.50 12.46 15.57
N LYS A 147 18.60 13.22 16.22
CA LYS A 147 17.23 13.39 15.78
C LYS A 147 17.16 14.07 14.40
N ALA A 148 17.92 15.14 14.17
CA ALA A 148 17.99 15.81 12.89
C ALA A 148 18.53 14.88 11.79
N VAL A 149 19.60 14.12 12.05
CA VAL A 149 20.13 13.12 11.11
C VAL A 149 19.09 12.04 10.83
N SER A 150 18.32 11.59 11.83
CA SER A 150 17.24 10.61 11.60
C SER A 150 16.18 11.14 10.65
N ILE A 151 15.78 12.42 10.76
CA ILE A 151 14.85 13.07 9.84
C ILE A 151 15.42 13.12 8.41
N ILE A 152 16.67 13.56 8.27
CA ILE A 152 17.35 13.63 6.96
C ILE A 152 17.40 12.24 6.29
N VAL A 153 17.81 11.22 7.03
CA VAL A 153 17.88 9.84 6.52
C VAL A 153 16.49 9.30 6.16
N SER A 154 15.45 9.62 6.94
CA SER A 154 14.07 9.23 6.64
C SER A 154 13.57 9.87 5.33
N VAL A 155 13.85 11.16 5.12
CA VAL A 155 13.56 11.86 3.85
C VAL A 155 14.29 11.19 2.68
N LEU A 156 15.57 10.88 2.83
CA LEU A 156 16.35 10.20 1.78
C LEU A 156 15.78 8.83 1.43
N ILE A 157 15.42 8.01 2.42
CA ILE A 157 14.79 6.70 2.22
C ILE A 157 13.45 6.85 1.50
N THR A 158 12.64 7.84 1.88
CA THR A 158 11.36 8.15 1.21
C THR A 158 11.59 8.56 -0.24
N GLN A 159 12.58 9.41 -0.52
CA GLN A 159 12.94 9.81 -1.88
C GLN A 159 13.46 8.63 -2.72
N ILE A 160 14.23 7.72 -2.12
CA ILE A 160 14.64 6.46 -2.79
C ILE A 160 13.41 5.62 -3.14
N SER A 161 12.46 5.49 -2.21
CA SER A 161 11.19 4.76 -2.45
C SER A 161 10.43 5.35 -3.65
N ILE A 162 10.24 6.67 -3.69
CA ILE A 162 9.58 7.39 -4.80
C ILE A 162 10.34 7.19 -6.12
N ASN A 163 11.68 7.26 -6.10
CA ASN A 163 12.49 6.99 -7.28
C ASN A 163 12.35 5.55 -7.79
N MET A 164 12.23 4.57 -6.88
CA MET A 164 12.01 3.18 -7.28
C MET A 164 10.62 2.97 -7.90
N ILE A 165 9.59 3.67 -7.44
CA ILE A 165 8.26 3.71 -8.09
C ILE A 165 8.41 4.20 -9.54
N TYR A 166 9.05 5.36 -9.74
CA TYR A 166 9.30 5.92 -11.06
C TYR A 166 10.09 4.96 -11.96
N ARG A 167 11.20 4.40 -11.46
CA ARG A 167 12.04 3.47 -12.21
C ARG A 167 11.31 2.19 -12.58
N THR A 168 10.50 1.65 -11.68
CA THR A 168 9.65 0.48 -11.95
C THR A 168 8.65 0.80 -13.06
N ALA A 169 7.96 1.93 -12.96
CA ALA A 169 7.00 2.38 -13.97
C ALA A 169 7.66 2.56 -15.35
N ARG A 170 8.90 3.05 -15.41
CA ARG A 170 9.67 3.20 -16.63
C ARG A 170 9.94 1.85 -17.32
N PHE A 171 10.21 0.82 -16.55
CA PHE A 171 10.42 -0.54 -17.08
C PHE A 171 9.10 -1.23 -17.44
N VAL A 172 8.03 -0.99 -16.69
CA VAL A 172 6.72 -1.63 -16.93
C VAL A 172 5.99 -1.03 -18.12
N TRP A 173 6.04 0.30 -18.27
CA TRP A 173 5.32 1.01 -19.34
C TRP A 173 6.27 1.72 -20.29
N ASN A 174 6.56 2.98 -20.05
CA ASN A 174 7.49 3.81 -20.81
C ASN A 174 7.88 5.03 -19.96
N GLU A 175 8.77 5.87 -20.48
CA GLU A 175 9.31 7.03 -19.80
C GLU A 175 8.25 8.09 -19.49
N GLN A 176 7.35 8.35 -20.43
CA GLN A 176 6.28 9.33 -20.27
C GLN A 176 5.29 8.93 -19.18
N ARG A 177 4.81 7.67 -19.20
CA ARG A 177 3.91 7.15 -18.15
C ARG A 177 4.61 7.11 -16.80
N ALA A 178 5.90 6.75 -16.77
CA ALA A 178 6.70 6.76 -15.55
C ALA A 178 6.78 8.16 -14.92
N PHE A 179 6.93 9.20 -15.72
CA PHE A 179 6.95 10.58 -15.23
C PHE A 179 5.65 10.93 -14.47
N TRP A 180 4.50 10.56 -15.02
CA TRP A 180 3.21 10.77 -14.36
C TRP A 180 3.03 9.94 -13.10
N VAL A 181 3.49 8.68 -13.09
CA VAL A 181 3.50 7.84 -11.89
C VAL A 181 4.38 8.47 -10.80
N GLY A 182 5.54 8.99 -11.19
CA GLY A 182 6.44 9.71 -10.29
C GLY A 182 5.76 10.97 -9.70
N ILE A 183 5.10 11.79 -10.54
CA ILE A 183 4.34 12.96 -10.06
C ILE A 183 3.25 12.54 -9.07
N ALA A 184 2.48 11.49 -9.39
CA ALA A 184 1.44 11.00 -8.48
C ALA A 184 2.03 10.58 -7.13
N ALA A 185 3.21 9.93 -7.12
CA ALA A 185 3.91 9.59 -5.89
C ALA A 185 4.40 10.83 -5.13
N LEU A 186 4.94 11.84 -5.83
CA LEU A 186 5.38 13.10 -5.20
C LEU A 186 4.21 13.91 -4.62
N LEU A 187 3.02 13.77 -5.15
CA LEU A 187 1.81 14.45 -4.66
C LEU A 187 1.11 13.68 -3.53
N TYR A 188 1.59 12.51 -3.15
CA TYR A 188 0.98 11.70 -2.09
C TYR A 188 1.36 12.22 -0.70
N VAL A 189 0.46 12.94 -0.03
CA VAL A 189 0.67 13.61 1.26
C VAL A 189 1.27 12.72 2.35
N PRO A 190 0.84 11.47 2.55
CA PRO A 190 1.44 10.64 3.59
C PRO A 190 2.95 10.43 3.46
N PHE A 191 3.54 10.52 2.26
CA PHE A 191 5.00 10.47 2.14
C PHE A 191 5.69 11.64 2.86
N TYR A 192 5.06 12.81 2.93
CA TYR A 192 5.59 13.98 3.65
C TYR A 192 5.38 13.86 5.16
N GLN A 193 4.24 13.32 5.59
CA GLN A 193 3.95 13.12 7.02
C GLN A 193 4.87 12.03 7.62
N TYR A 194 5.07 10.92 6.90
CA TYR A 194 5.93 9.83 7.38
C TYR A 194 7.43 10.10 7.20
N ALA A 195 7.84 11.02 6.34
CA ALA A 195 9.24 11.39 6.16
C ALA A 195 9.90 11.95 7.43
N LEU A 196 9.12 12.44 8.39
CA LEU A 196 9.59 12.80 9.73
C LEU A 196 10.13 11.60 10.52
N PHE A 197 9.52 10.41 10.32
CA PHE A 197 9.72 9.25 11.20
C PHE A 197 10.69 8.24 10.58
N LEU A 198 11.92 8.19 11.06
CA LEU A 198 12.84 7.09 10.75
C LEU A 198 12.43 5.84 11.56
N TYR A 199 11.29 5.29 11.20
CA TYR A 199 10.64 4.14 11.82
C TYR A 199 10.44 3.04 10.78
N ASN A 200 10.20 1.81 11.21
CA ASN A 200 10.08 0.61 10.34
C ASN A 200 9.17 0.79 9.11
N ASP A 201 8.20 1.72 9.17
CA ASP A 201 7.29 2.00 8.06
C ASP A 201 8.02 2.58 6.84
N THR A 202 8.91 3.55 7.06
CA THR A 202 9.64 4.23 5.98
C THR A 202 10.62 3.30 5.25
N PRO A 203 11.54 2.58 5.92
CA PRO A 203 12.37 1.58 5.24
C PRO A 203 11.56 0.38 4.73
N GLY A 204 10.42 0.03 5.35
CA GLY A 204 9.49 -0.97 4.84
C GLY A 204 8.93 -0.59 3.47
N ALA A 205 8.45 0.65 3.31
CA ALA A 205 7.96 1.16 2.02
C ALA A 205 9.06 1.16 0.94
N CYS A 206 10.28 1.55 1.31
CA CYS A 206 11.44 1.47 0.42
C CYS A 206 11.75 0.03 0.01
N GLY A 207 11.71 -0.90 0.96
CA GLY A 207 11.89 -2.34 0.72
C GLY A 207 10.85 -2.92 -0.24
N ALA A 208 9.57 -2.55 -0.09
CA ALA A 208 8.51 -2.93 -1.01
C ALA A 208 8.77 -2.42 -2.43
N ALA A 209 9.16 -1.14 -2.57
CA ALA A 209 9.50 -0.52 -3.85
C ALA A 209 10.70 -1.21 -4.53
N LEU A 210 11.74 -1.54 -3.75
CA LEU A 210 12.94 -2.24 -4.23
C LEU A 210 12.62 -3.67 -4.67
N LEU A 211 11.82 -4.42 -3.90
CA LEU A 211 11.41 -5.79 -4.25
C LEU A 211 10.68 -5.82 -5.59
N ILE A 212 9.68 -4.96 -5.79
CA ILE A 212 8.97 -4.87 -7.08
C ILE A 212 9.91 -4.48 -8.21
N TYR A 213 10.79 -3.49 -7.99
CA TYR A 213 11.78 -3.08 -8.98
C TYR A 213 12.68 -4.26 -9.39
N CYS A 214 13.29 -4.94 -8.43
CA CYS A 214 14.19 -6.06 -8.69
C CYS A 214 13.48 -7.21 -9.40
N TYR A 215 12.21 -7.48 -9.02
CA TYR A 215 11.40 -8.48 -9.68
C TYR A 215 11.08 -8.14 -11.13
N ILE A 216 10.68 -6.92 -11.44
CA ILE A 216 10.46 -6.48 -12.82
C ILE A 216 11.74 -6.59 -13.63
N ARG A 217 12.90 -6.25 -13.05
CA ARG A 217 14.21 -6.43 -13.69
C ARG A 217 14.54 -7.90 -13.96
N LEU A 218 14.26 -8.79 -13.00
CA LEU A 218 14.41 -10.24 -13.16
C LEU A 218 13.53 -10.75 -14.31
N ARG A 219 12.29 -10.30 -14.40
CA ARG A 219 11.33 -10.71 -15.44
C ARG A 219 11.74 -10.28 -16.85
N GLN A 220 12.31 -9.09 -16.99
CA GLN A 220 12.72 -8.53 -18.29
C GLN A 220 14.10 -9.01 -18.76
N GLU A 221 14.89 -9.59 -17.88
CA GLU A 221 16.23 -10.04 -18.23
C GLU A 221 16.15 -11.34 -19.07
N SER A 222 16.89 -11.39 -20.17
CA SER A 222 16.98 -12.59 -21.02
C SER A 222 18.15 -13.50 -20.64
N ASN A 223 19.22 -12.93 -20.09
CA ASN A 223 20.43 -13.64 -19.72
C ASN A 223 20.26 -14.34 -18.38
N MET A 224 20.37 -15.68 -18.36
CA MET A 224 20.16 -16.49 -17.16
C MET A 224 21.13 -16.15 -16.03
N ARG A 225 22.40 -15.84 -16.30
CA ARG A 225 23.36 -15.44 -15.26
C ARG A 225 22.92 -14.13 -14.57
N LYS A 226 22.43 -13.16 -15.33
CA LYS A 226 21.89 -11.92 -14.77
C LYS A 226 20.57 -12.15 -14.02
N LYS A 227 19.71 -13.07 -14.49
CA LYS A 227 18.53 -13.50 -13.73
C LYS A 227 18.91 -14.06 -12.35
N MET A 228 19.95 -14.89 -12.29
CA MET A 228 20.44 -15.43 -11.01
C MET A 228 20.96 -14.34 -10.07
N ILE A 229 21.61 -13.28 -10.60
CA ILE A 229 22.02 -12.12 -9.80
C ILE A 229 20.80 -11.40 -9.23
N TRP A 230 19.77 -11.12 -10.05
CA TRP A 230 18.54 -10.51 -9.55
C TRP A 230 17.82 -11.40 -8.53
N ALA A 231 17.81 -12.73 -8.74
CA ALA A 231 17.26 -13.69 -7.78
C ALA A 231 18.01 -13.65 -6.44
N ALA A 232 19.34 -13.58 -6.46
CA ALA A 232 20.16 -13.42 -5.25
C ALA A 232 19.84 -12.11 -4.51
N VAL A 233 19.76 -10.99 -5.24
CA VAL A 233 19.38 -9.68 -4.68
C VAL A 233 17.99 -9.73 -4.06
N ILE A 234 17.00 -10.35 -4.72
CA ILE A 234 15.64 -10.54 -4.20
C ILE A 234 15.69 -11.38 -2.91
N GLY A 235 16.48 -12.45 -2.86
CA GLY A 235 16.65 -13.25 -1.64
C GLY A 235 17.14 -12.43 -0.46
N VAL A 236 18.24 -11.67 -0.63
CA VAL A 236 18.78 -10.79 0.42
C VAL A 236 17.77 -9.71 0.81
N LEU A 237 17.11 -9.04 -0.16
CA LEU A 237 16.08 -8.04 0.13
C LEU A 237 14.89 -8.66 0.87
N GLY A 238 14.49 -9.89 0.54
CA GLY A 238 13.45 -10.62 1.27
C GLY A 238 13.80 -10.78 2.75
N ALA A 239 15.05 -11.15 3.07
CA ALA A 239 15.53 -11.22 4.44
C ALA A 239 15.51 -9.85 5.14
N VAL A 240 15.98 -8.79 4.48
CA VAL A 240 15.94 -7.40 5.02
C VAL A 240 14.52 -6.99 5.35
N VAL A 241 13.56 -7.14 4.42
CA VAL A 241 12.20 -6.66 4.66
C VAL A 241 11.47 -7.46 5.72
N LEU A 242 11.79 -8.76 5.88
CA LEU A 242 11.26 -9.58 6.97
C LEU A 242 11.71 -9.06 8.33
N HIS A 243 13.00 -8.72 8.48
CA HIS A 243 13.53 -8.14 9.72
C HIS A 243 13.01 -6.72 9.99
N ILE A 244 12.71 -5.94 8.95
CA ILE A 244 12.18 -4.58 9.12
C ILE A 244 10.70 -4.62 9.49
N LYS A 245 9.87 -5.32 8.69
CA LYS A 245 8.42 -5.33 8.91
C LYS A 245 7.73 -6.46 8.14
N ILE A 246 7.06 -7.35 8.86
CA ILE A 246 6.41 -8.54 8.31
C ILE A 246 5.39 -8.23 7.19
N ILE A 247 4.67 -7.12 7.27
CA ILE A 247 3.70 -6.76 6.23
C ILE A 247 4.37 -6.46 4.87
N THR A 248 5.59 -5.93 4.88
CA THR A 248 6.38 -5.73 3.66
C THR A 248 6.78 -7.06 3.03
N PHE A 249 6.98 -8.10 3.84
CA PHE A 249 7.31 -9.44 3.38
C PHE A 249 6.20 -10.08 2.53
N ILE A 250 4.96 -9.60 2.66
CA ILE A 250 3.84 -10.02 1.80
C ILE A 250 4.14 -9.73 0.31
N VAL A 251 4.88 -8.66 0.02
CA VAL A 251 5.32 -8.36 -1.36
C VAL A 251 6.28 -9.42 -1.88
N PHE A 252 7.16 -9.93 -1.01
CA PHE A 252 8.05 -11.05 -1.36
C PHE A 252 7.25 -12.35 -1.61
N ILE A 253 6.25 -12.64 -0.79
CA ILE A 253 5.35 -13.80 -1.00
C ILE A 253 4.60 -13.65 -2.33
N ALA A 254 4.08 -12.46 -2.63
CA ALA A 254 3.37 -12.18 -3.88
C ALA A 254 4.26 -12.39 -5.12
N LEU A 255 5.54 -12.04 -5.02
CA LEU A 255 6.55 -12.29 -6.05
C LEU A 255 6.69 -13.79 -6.32
N VAL A 256 6.80 -14.62 -5.28
CA VAL A 256 6.89 -16.08 -5.41
C VAL A 256 5.64 -16.63 -6.09
N ILE A 257 4.45 -16.16 -5.68
CA ILE A 257 3.17 -16.59 -6.28
C ILE A 257 3.09 -16.20 -7.77
N ASP A 258 3.46 -14.97 -8.12
CA ASP A 258 3.43 -14.50 -9.52
C ASP A 258 4.39 -15.32 -10.40
N GLU A 259 5.57 -15.66 -9.88
CA GLU A 259 6.54 -16.51 -10.58
C GLU A 259 6.02 -17.93 -10.79
N LEU A 260 5.37 -18.53 -9.77
CA LEU A 260 4.70 -19.84 -9.87
C LEU A 260 3.60 -19.87 -10.94
N LEU A 261 2.90 -18.75 -11.11
CA LEU A 261 1.85 -18.62 -12.12
C LEU A 261 2.41 -18.49 -13.53
N ARG A 262 3.56 -17.82 -13.73
CA ARG A 262 4.08 -17.47 -15.06
C ARG A 262 5.05 -18.50 -15.65
N ASP A 263 5.97 -19.01 -14.88
CA ASP A 263 7.11 -19.73 -15.40
C ASP A 263 6.96 -21.26 -15.38
N LYS A 264 7.88 -21.93 -16.09
CA LYS A 264 8.01 -23.38 -16.12
C LYS A 264 8.69 -23.87 -14.84
N ILE A 265 8.30 -25.02 -14.34
CA ILE A 265 8.79 -25.59 -13.07
C ILE A 265 10.32 -25.65 -12.97
N LYS A 266 11.03 -25.94 -14.06
CA LYS A 266 12.49 -25.97 -14.06
C LYS A 266 13.13 -24.61 -13.74
N VAL A 267 12.57 -23.52 -14.29
CA VAL A 267 13.03 -22.14 -14.04
C VAL A 267 12.71 -21.75 -12.62
N ILE A 268 11.50 -22.07 -12.15
CA ILE A 268 11.04 -21.80 -10.78
C ILE A 268 11.97 -22.49 -9.76
N VAL A 269 12.28 -23.77 -9.94
CA VAL A 269 13.16 -24.50 -9.02
C VAL A 269 14.56 -23.90 -8.99
N MET A 270 15.10 -23.52 -10.15
CA MET A 270 16.45 -22.94 -10.24
C MET A 270 16.51 -21.54 -9.60
N LEU A 271 15.65 -20.63 -10.00
CA LEU A 271 15.63 -19.27 -9.46
C LEU A 271 15.16 -19.25 -8.00
N GLY A 272 14.16 -20.07 -7.65
CA GLY A 272 13.68 -20.26 -6.29
C GLY A 272 14.76 -20.79 -5.36
N GLY A 273 15.57 -21.76 -5.82
CA GLY A 273 16.72 -22.25 -5.06
C GLY A 273 17.74 -21.14 -4.74
N VAL A 274 18.04 -20.27 -5.73
CA VAL A 274 18.91 -19.10 -5.52
C VAL A 274 18.29 -18.12 -4.54
N ILE A 275 17.01 -17.79 -4.71
CA ILE A 275 16.27 -16.87 -3.82
C ILE A 275 16.31 -17.39 -2.37
N VAL A 276 15.96 -18.66 -2.16
CA VAL A 276 15.93 -19.30 -0.82
C VAL A 276 17.33 -19.33 -0.20
N PHE A 277 18.36 -19.71 -0.96
CA PHE A 277 19.74 -19.74 -0.46
C PHE A 277 20.18 -18.36 0.04
N PHE A 278 20.02 -17.32 -0.78
CA PHE A 278 20.41 -15.95 -0.41
C PHE A 278 19.50 -15.33 0.65
N PHE A 279 18.24 -15.73 0.72
CA PHE A 279 17.34 -15.34 1.80
C PHE A 279 17.82 -15.91 3.14
N VAL A 280 18.08 -17.22 3.21
CA VAL A 280 18.55 -17.86 4.46
C VAL A 280 19.92 -17.30 4.88
N ALA A 281 20.87 -17.21 3.93
CA ALA A 281 22.18 -16.65 4.21
C ALA A 281 22.10 -15.18 4.68
N GLY A 282 21.28 -14.37 4.01
CA GLY A 282 21.03 -12.98 4.39
C GLY A 282 20.38 -12.87 5.76
N TYR A 283 19.37 -13.70 6.04
CA TYR A 283 18.72 -13.74 7.35
C TYR A 283 19.72 -14.03 8.48
N GLN A 284 20.53 -15.07 8.34
CA GLN A 284 21.54 -15.44 9.35
C GLN A 284 22.62 -14.35 9.51
N LEU A 285 23.03 -13.72 8.41
CA LEU A 285 24.02 -12.64 8.46
C LEU A 285 23.50 -11.41 9.22
N MET A 286 22.21 -11.10 9.11
CA MET A 286 21.57 -9.97 9.81
C MET A 286 21.36 -10.25 11.30
N GLU A 287 21.20 -11.51 11.71
CA GLU A 287 21.12 -11.91 13.12
C GLU A 287 22.44 -11.67 13.88
N ILE A 288 23.60 -11.70 13.20
CA ILE A 288 24.91 -11.53 13.87
C ILE A 288 25.00 -10.19 14.62
N PRO A 289 24.80 -9.01 13.97
CA PRO A 289 24.85 -7.74 14.68
C PRO A 289 23.71 -7.55 15.68
N VAL A 290 22.55 -8.16 15.46
CA VAL A 290 21.44 -8.14 16.43
C VAL A 290 21.86 -8.84 17.71
N LYS A 291 22.38 -10.06 17.62
CA LYS A 291 22.86 -10.83 18.79
C LYS A 291 24.04 -10.15 19.49
N ALA A 292 24.87 -9.39 18.78
CA ALA A 292 25.97 -8.64 19.38
C ALA A 292 25.49 -7.42 20.21
N VAL A 293 24.35 -6.80 19.83
CA VAL A 293 23.73 -5.69 20.58
C VAL A 293 22.86 -6.23 21.70
N PHE A 294 22.03 -7.23 21.39
CA PHE A 294 21.08 -7.83 22.31
C PHE A 294 21.65 -9.14 22.87
N GLN A 295 22.24 -9.08 24.05
CA GLN A 295 22.72 -10.25 24.79
C GLN A 295 21.59 -10.74 25.70
N ILE A 296 20.53 -11.27 25.09
CA ILE A 296 19.29 -11.68 25.78
C ILE A 296 19.44 -13.10 26.30
N GLU A 297 19.11 -13.32 27.56
CA GLU A 297 19.02 -14.65 28.18
C GLU A 297 17.67 -15.31 27.83
N GLU A 298 17.64 -16.65 27.77
CA GLU A 298 16.41 -17.41 27.51
C GLU A 298 15.33 -17.16 28.59
N SER A 299 15.72 -16.95 29.81
CA SER A 299 14.86 -16.56 30.92
C SER A 299 14.13 -15.24 30.70
N GLU A 300 14.81 -14.24 30.09
CA GLU A 300 14.24 -12.95 29.75
C GLU A 300 13.28 -13.07 28.59
N VAL A 301 13.62 -13.88 27.55
CA VAL A 301 12.70 -14.18 26.43
C VAL A 301 11.42 -14.78 26.98
N ASN A 302 11.50 -15.82 27.79
CA ASN A 302 10.33 -16.47 28.39
C ASN A 302 9.46 -15.49 29.19
N ARG A 303 10.09 -14.54 29.90
CA ARG A 303 9.39 -13.56 30.73
C ARG A 303 8.77 -12.42 29.94
N TYR A 304 9.45 -11.90 28.92
CA TYR A 304 9.09 -10.63 28.29
C TYR A 304 8.49 -10.75 26.90
N GLU A 305 8.77 -11.82 26.14
CA GLU A 305 8.25 -11.98 24.79
C GLU A 305 6.72 -12.14 24.78
N PHE A 306 6.10 -11.51 23.80
CA PHE A 306 4.68 -11.67 23.54
C PHE A 306 4.43 -12.71 22.45
N PRO A 307 3.62 -13.75 22.74
CA PRO A 307 3.28 -14.74 21.73
C PRO A 307 2.41 -14.14 20.63
N ASN A 308 2.46 -14.71 19.43
CA ASN A 308 1.65 -14.26 18.29
C ASN A 308 0.14 -14.25 18.60
N THR A 309 -0.32 -15.05 19.56
CA THR A 309 -1.71 -15.05 20.06
C THR A 309 -2.13 -13.70 20.63
N HIS A 310 -1.19 -12.87 21.11
CA HIS A 310 -1.47 -11.51 21.57
C HIS A 310 -2.05 -10.63 20.44
N TYR A 311 -1.45 -10.65 19.26
CA TYR A 311 -1.91 -9.84 18.13
C TYR A 311 -3.25 -10.34 17.58
N ILE A 312 -3.49 -11.67 17.63
CA ILE A 312 -4.78 -12.28 17.28
C ILE A 312 -5.84 -11.89 18.32
N MET A 313 -5.50 -11.87 19.61
CA MET A 313 -6.38 -11.41 20.67
C MET A 313 -6.73 -9.92 20.46
N MET A 314 -5.74 -9.05 20.19
CA MET A 314 -5.96 -7.64 19.89
C MET A 314 -6.84 -7.43 18.66
N MET A 315 -6.68 -8.22 17.59
CA MET A 315 -7.53 -8.09 16.41
C MET A 315 -9.01 -8.32 16.74
N LEU A 316 -9.32 -9.06 17.81
CA LEU A 316 -10.68 -9.35 18.27
C LEU A 316 -11.19 -8.39 19.36
N ASN A 317 -10.48 -7.35 19.74
CA ASN A 317 -11.02 -6.33 20.64
C ASN A 317 -12.08 -5.46 19.93
N THR A 318 -12.66 -4.49 20.60
CA THR A 318 -13.77 -3.69 20.05
C THR A 318 -13.36 -2.85 18.82
N SER A 319 -12.09 -2.44 18.73
CA SER A 319 -11.56 -1.62 17.62
C SER A 319 -10.80 -2.44 16.56
N GLY A 320 -10.42 -3.68 16.89
CA GLY A 320 -9.54 -4.50 16.04
C GLY A 320 -8.07 -4.05 15.98
N GLY A 321 -7.70 -3.01 16.71
CA GLY A 321 -6.36 -2.44 16.73
C GLY A 321 -5.77 -2.36 18.15
N PHE A 322 -4.64 -1.67 18.29
CA PHE A 322 -3.94 -1.51 19.55
C PHE A 322 -4.86 -0.98 20.66
N LYS A 323 -4.80 -1.65 21.82
CA LYS A 323 -5.35 -1.21 23.11
C LYS A 323 -4.38 -1.54 24.22
N GLN A 324 -4.13 -0.56 25.10
CA GLN A 324 -3.24 -0.74 26.24
C GLN A 324 -3.73 -1.83 27.19
N GLU A 325 -5.05 -1.95 27.39
CA GLU A 325 -5.68 -3.01 28.22
C GLU A 325 -5.29 -4.43 27.78
N ASP A 326 -5.16 -4.67 26.46
CA ASP A 326 -4.74 -5.97 25.93
C ASP A 326 -3.25 -6.22 26.18
N VAL A 327 -2.43 -5.17 26.13
CA VAL A 327 -1.01 -5.24 26.47
C VAL A 327 -0.85 -5.57 27.96
N ASP A 328 -1.55 -4.84 28.83
CA ASP A 328 -1.50 -5.03 30.28
C ASP A 328 -2.00 -6.43 30.68
N TYR A 329 -3.06 -6.91 30.02
CA TYR A 329 -3.56 -8.27 30.22
C TYR A 329 -2.49 -9.33 29.87
N THR A 330 -1.87 -9.25 28.70
CA THR A 330 -0.81 -10.21 28.33
C THR A 330 0.41 -10.09 29.25
N TRP A 331 0.73 -8.86 29.67
CA TRP A 331 1.85 -8.58 30.56
C TRP A 331 1.67 -9.11 32.00
N SER A 332 0.43 -9.33 32.42
CA SER A 332 0.13 -9.81 33.79
C SER A 332 0.51 -11.28 34.07
N PHE A 333 0.96 -12.02 33.06
CA PHE A 333 1.40 -13.42 33.17
C PHE A 333 2.93 -13.50 33.11
N ASP A 334 3.52 -14.43 33.86
CA ASP A 334 4.96 -14.48 34.12
C ASP A 334 5.76 -15.24 33.02
N SER A 335 5.14 -16.19 32.31
CA SER A 335 5.82 -17.01 31.32
C SER A 335 5.19 -16.88 29.91
N TYR A 336 5.98 -17.19 28.91
CA TYR A 336 5.51 -17.19 27.51
C TYR A 336 4.30 -18.13 27.29
N GLU A 337 4.33 -19.31 27.90
CA GLU A 337 3.24 -20.28 27.75
C GLU A 337 1.96 -19.84 28.49
N GLU A 338 2.07 -19.29 29.70
CA GLU A 338 0.91 -18.72 30.40
C GLU A 338 0.28 -17.58 29.62
N LYS A 339 1.10 -16.66 29.06
CA LYS A 339 0.62 -15.59 28.16
C LYS A 339 -0.12 -16.16 26.97
N ARG A 340 0.44 -17.21 26.34
CA ARG A 340 -0.14 -17.85 25.17
C ARG A 340 -1.49 -18.50 25.51
N GLU A 341 -1.58 -19.24 26.59
CA GLU A 341 -2.82 -19.88 27.03
C GLU A 341 -3.89 -18.85 27.41
N ALA A 342 -3.53 -17.83 28.17
CA ALA A 342 -4.43 -16.74 28.56
C ALA A 342 -4.98 -15.99 27.34
N ASN A 343 -4.12 -15.69 26.36
CA ASN A 343 -4.53 -15.05 25.12
C ASN A 343 -5.48 -15.94 24.30
N ILE A 344 -5.22 -17.26 24.23
CA ILE A 344 -6.12 -18.21 23.56
C ILE A 344 -7.47 -18.25 24.27
N GLN A 345 -7.49 -18.25 25.59
CA GLN A 345 -8.73 -18.21 26.36
C GLN A 345 -9.52 -16.92 26.06
N ARG A 346 -8.85 -15.76 26.07
CA ARG A 346 -9.47 -14.47 25.75
C ARG A 346 -9.97 -14.41 24.30
N ILE A 347 -9.26 -15.04 23.35
CA ILE A 347 -9.72 -15.20 21.96
C ILE A 347 -11.05 -15.97 21.92
N LYS A 348 -11.13 -17.12 22.63
CA LYS A 348 -12.35 -17.93 22.67
C LYS A 348 -13.54 -17.15 23.26
N GLU A 349 -13.31 -16.43 24.37
CA GLU A 349 -14.32 -15.57 24.99
C GLU A 349 -14.84 -14.51 23.99
N ARG A 350 -13.95 -13.75 23.37
CA ARG A 350 -14.31 -12.70 22.39
C ARG A 350 -15.06 -13.25 21.17
N LEU A 351 -14.71 -14.45 20.72
CA LEU A 351 -15.43 -15.13 19.63
C LEU A 351 -16.80 -15.61 20.07
N ALA A 352 -16.94 -16.17 21.28
CA ALA A 352 -18.20 -16.62 21.83
C ALA A 352 -19.17 -15.45 22.06
N ASP A 353 -18.69 -14.37 22.70
CA ASP A 353 -19.49 -13.16 22.98
C ASP A 353 -20.01 -12.51 21.70
N ARG A 354 -19.19 -12.49 20.64
CA ARG A 354 -19.53 -11.84 19.37
C ARG A 354 -20.36 -12.72 18.44
N GLY A 355 -20.21 -14.03 18.56
CA GLY A 355 -20.78 -15.02 17.65
C GLY A 355 -20.21 -14.92 16.22
N VAL A 356 -20.62 -15.85 15.36
CA VAL A 356 -20.09 -15.94 13.98
C VAL A 356 -20.39 -14.68 13.16
N LEU A 357 -21.65 -14.26 13.12
CA LEU A 357 -22.06 -13.09 12.33
C LEU A 357 -21.45 -11.80 12.85
N GLY A 358 -21.37 -11.63 14.18
CA GLY A 358 -20.69 -10.49 14.81
C GLY A 358 -19.22 -10.45 14.49
N THR A 359 -18.55 -11.59 14.45
CA THR A 359 -17.11 -11.69 14.08
C THR A 359 -16.90 -11.34 12.61
N ILE A 360 -17.74 -11.85 11.70
CA ILE A 360 -17.71 -11.48 10.27
C ILE A 360 -17.90 -9.97 10.10
N LYS A 361 -18.91 -9.38 10.76
CA LYS A 361 -19.16 -7.93 10.75
C LYS A 361 -17.95 -7.16 11.28
N HIS A 362 -17.32 -7.63 12.36
CA HIS A 362 -16.13 -6.98 12.93
C HIS A 362 -14.96 -6.99 11.94
N ILE A 363 -14.67 -8.13 11.31
CA ILE A 363 -13.56 -8.26 10.34
C ILE A 363 -13.83 -7.43 9.08
N LEU A 364 -15.04 -7.52 8.52
CA LEU A 364 -15.35 -6.89 7.23
C LEU A 364 -15.74 -5.41 7.36
N TYR A 365 -16.25 -4.96 8.49
CA TYR A 365 -16.71 -3.58 8.67
C TYR A 365 -15.80 -2.80 9.63
N THR A 366 -15.77 -3.15 10.91
CA THR A 366 -15.03 -2.36 11.93
C THR A 366 -13.55 -2.23 11.62
N LYS A 367 -12.91 -3.34 11.26
CA LYS A 367 -11.48 -3.34 10.94
C LYS A 367 -11.18 -2.66 9.61
N GLN A 368 -12.05 -2.85 8.60
CA GLN A 368 -11.82 -2.24 7.29
C GLN A 368 -12.03 -0.72 7.32
N LEU A 369 -12.97 -0.21 8.10
CA LEU A 369 -13.09 1.22 8.38
C LEU A 369 -11.78 1.81 8.91
N ARG A 370 -11.17 1.12 9.87
CA ARG A 370 -9.92 1.55 10.51
C ARG A 370 -8.69 1.39 9.61
N THR A 371 -8.72 0.49 8.64
CA THR A 371 -7.56 0.18 7.80
C THR A 371 -7.65 0.86 6.43
N TRP A 372 -8.75 0.62 5.69
CA TRP A 372 -8.89 1.01 4.29
C TRP A 372 -9.77 2.24 4.06
N ALA A 373 -10.44 2.74 5.09
CA ALA A 373 -11.28 3.93 4.99
C ALA A 373 -10.72 5.12 5.79
N ASP A 374 -9.39 5.23 5.86
CA ASP A 374 -8.65 6.36 6.42
C ASP A 374 -7.76 6.96 5.33
N SER A 375 -8.09 8.15 4.88
CA SER A 375 -7.43 8.81 3.75
C SER A 375 -6.03 9.31 4.06
N CYS A 376 -5.75 9.67 5.31
CA CYS A 376 -4.43 10.12 5.79
C CYS A 376 -3.54 8.94 6.21
N ILE A 377 -4.08 7.71 6.22
CA ILE A 377 -3.40 6.51 6.73
C ILE A 377 -2.70 6.73 8.07
N ALA A 378 -3.42 7.38 9.01
CA ALA A 378 -2.98 7.84 10.33
C ALA A 378 -1.80 8.83 10.34
N GLY A 379 -1.31 9.31 9.21
CA GLY A 379 -0.18 10.24 9.16
C GLY A 379 -0.45 11.54 9.91
N ASP A 380 -1.64 12.13 9.74
CA ASP A 380 -2.11 13.33 10.41
C ASP A 380 -2.19 13.18 11.95
N ASN A 381 -2.59 11.99 12.43
CA ASN A 381 -2.60 11.67 13.86
C ASN A 381 -1.17 11.55 14.44
N TYR A 382 -0.24 10.93 13.70
CA TYR A 382 1.13 10.78 14.21
C TYR A 382 1.89 12.11 14.29
N VAL A 383 1.72 13.01 13.32
CA VAL A 383 2.34 14.34 13.36
C VAL A 383 1.66 15.32 14.34
N SER A 384 0.45 14.98 14.83
CA SER A 384 -0.24 15.79 15.85
C SER A 384 0.18 15.47 17.29
N ARG A 385 0.99 14.41 17.49
CA ARG A 385 1.39 13.97 18.84
C ARG A 385 2.55 14.80 19.35
N THR A 386 2.32 15.61 20.39
CA THR A 386 3.35 16.43 21.04
C THR A 386 4.22 17.23 20.02
N PRO A 387 3.63 18.10 19.19
CA PRO A 387 4.37 18.88 18.21
C PRO A 387 5.31 19.87 18.90
N ILE A 388 6.54 20.05 18.37
CA ILE A 388 7.52 21.02 18.89
C ILE A 388 7.26 22.41 18.30
N ARG A 389 6.71 22.47 17.08
CA ARG A 389 6.46 23.70 16.33
C ARG A 389 4.98 23.83 15.97
N GLU A 390 4.11 23.87 16.97
CA GLU A 390 2.65 23.87 16.80
C GLU A 390 2.14 24.89 15.78
N ASN A 391 2.71 26.10 15.77
CA ASN A 391 2.30 27.19 14.88
C ASN A 391 2.96 27.17 13.50
N SER A 392 3.74 26.13 13.14
CA SER A 392 4.31 26.03 11.81
C SER A 392 3.25 25.81 10.75
N PHE A 393 3.49 26.31 9.52
CA PHE A 393 2.57 26.11 8.40
C PHE A 393 2.25 24.63 8.17
N SER A 394 3.26 23.76 8.26
CA SER A 394 3.08 22.31 8.04
C SER A 394 2.25 21.66 9.16
N GLN A 395 2.42 22.07 10.42
CA GLN A 395 1.58 21.58 11.52
C GLN A 395 0.12 22.01 11.33
N GLN A 396 -0.11 23.27 10.97
CA GLN A 396 -1.47 23.78 10.73
C GLN A 396 -2.17 23.11 9.55
N LEU A 397 -1.42 22.65 8.54
CA LEU A 397 -1.99 22.02 7.34
C LEU A 397 -2.11 20.51 7.46
N PHE A 398 -1.09 19.80 7.98
CA PHE A 398 -0.97 18.33 7.91
C PHE A 398 -1.33 17.61 9.21
N SER A 399 -1.40 18.30 10.34
CA SER A 399 -1.76 17.72 11.64
C SER A 399 -3.27 17.73 11.84
N MET A 400 -3.82 16.68 12.45
CA MET A 400 -5.26 16.62 12.73
C MET A 400 -5.77 17.73 13.67
N ASN A 401 -4.86 18.38 14.42
CA ASN A 401 -5.16 19.48 15.33
C ASN A 401 -4.96 20.87 14.68
N GLY A 402 -4.54 20.93 13.40
CA GLY A 402 -4.25 22.18 12.71
C GLY A 402 -5.49 22.86 12.15
N ASP A 403 -5.50 24.19 12.13
CA ASP A 403 -6.64 25.01 11.67
C ASP A 403 -6.98 24.77 10.19
N TRP A 404 -5.98 24.40 9.37
CA TRP A 404 -6.15 24.16 7.94
C TRP A 404 -6.17 22.67 7.58
N HIS A 405 -6.25 21.78 8.57
CA HIS A 405 -6.29 20.34 8.35
C HIS A 405 -7.42 19.89 7.41
N TRP A 406 -8.55 20.59 7.42
CA TRP A 406 -9.65 20.29 6.53
C TRP A 406 -9.28 20.32 5.04
N ILE A 407 -8.31 21.19 4.62
CA ILE A 407 -7.80 21.24 3.24
C ILE A 407 -7.01 19.94 2.93
N CYS A 408 -6.11 19.56 3.85
CA CYS A 408 -5.37 18.32 3.74
C CYS A 408 -6.30 17.10 3.69
N LEU A 409 -7.30 17.07 4.57
CA LEU A 409 -8.27 15.99 4.65
C LEU A 409 -9.10 15.86 3.35
N LEU A 410 -9.59 16.97 2.81
CA LEU A 410 -10.29 16.98 1.53
C LEU A 410 -9.41 16.43 0.40
N TYR A 411 -8.18 16.91 0.30
CA TYR A 411 -7.23 16.46 -0.71
C TYR A 411 -6.92 14.96 -0.56
N THR A 412 -6.61 14.48 0.65
CA THR A 412 -6.28 13.09 0.89
C THR A 412 -7.45 12.15 0.62
N TRP A 413 -8.70 12.56 0.93
CA TRP A 413 -9.89 11.81 0.57
C TRP A 413 -10.06 11.69 -0.95
N ILE A 414 -9.84 12.78 -1.68
CA ILE A 414 -9.85 12.77 -3.15
C ILE A 414 -8.86 11.72 -3.66
N VAL A 415 -7.61 11.80 -3.23
CA VAL A 415 -6.55 10.88 -3.65
C VAL A 415 -6.87 9.44 -3.24
N HIS A 416 -7.41 9.23 -2.04
CA HIS A 416 -7.73 7.89 -1.53
C HIS A 416 -8.84 7.19 -2.33
N ILE A 417 -9.91 7.92 -2.68
CA ILE A 417 -10.95 7.41 -3.58
C ILE A 417 -10.38 7.08 -4.96
N MET A 418 -9.49 7.94 -5.50
CA MET A 418 -8.79 7.66 -6.75
C MET A 418 -7.93 6.39 -6.66
N LEU A 419 -7.23 6.16 -5.55
CA LEU A 419 -6.44 4.95 -5.33
C LEU A 419 -7.35 3.70 -5.37
N LEU A 420 -8.44 3.68 -4.61
CA LEU A 420 -9.36 2.54 -4.58
C LEU A 420 -10.03 2.30 -5.94
N ALA A 421 -10.46 3.36 -6.63
CA ALA A 421 -11.01 3.26 -7.98
C ALA A 421 -9.97 2.74 -9.00
N GLY A 422 -8.71 3.20 -8.92
CA GLY A 422 -7.62 2.72 -9.77
C GLY A 422 -7.28 1.25 -9.56
N ILE A 423 -7.32 0.77 -8.31
CA ILE A 423 -7.19 -0.65 -7.98
C ILE A 423 -8.29 -1.48 -8.67
N LEU A 424 -9.53 -1.01 -8.62
CA LEU A 424 -10.67 -1.66 -9.29
C LEU A 424 -10.49 -1.69 -10.80
N LEU A 425 -10.10 -0.57 -11.41
CA LEU A 425 -9.84 -0.48 -12.85
C LEU A 425 -8.74 -1.45 -13.27
N SER A 426 -7.65 -1.56 -12.49
CA SER A 426 -6.58 -2.52 -12.76
C SER A 426 -7.10 -3.97 -12.80
N SER A 427 -8.02 -4.33 -11.92
CA SER A 427 -8.61 -5.68 -11.89
C SER A 427 -9.56 -5.92 -13.06
N ILE A 428 -10.55 -5.06 -13.25
CA ILE A 428 -11.59 -5.21 -14.28
C ILE A 428 -11.00 -5.27 -15.70
N LEU A 429 -10.07 -4.36 -15.98
CA LEU A 429 -9.47 -4.24 -17.31
C LEU A 429 -8.40 -5.30 -17.59
N SER A 430 -7.93 -6.00 -16.55
CA SER A 430 -7.04 -7.16 -16.69
C SER A 430 -7.76 -8.50 -16.69
N PHE A 431 -9.06 -8.56 -16.37
CA PHE A 431 -9.81 -9.80 -16.18
C PHE A 431 -9.75 -10.77 -17.37
N GLN A 432 -9.80 -10.26 -18.58
CA GLN A 432 -9.76 -11.08 -19.81
C GLN A 432 -8.35 -11.26 -20.39
N LYS A 433 -7.33 -10.60 -19.82
CA LYS A 433 -5.96 -10.69 -20.29
C LYS A 433 -5.31 -11.99 -19.83
N LYS A 434 -4.49 -12.58 -20.71
CA LYS A 434 -3.63 -13.70 -20.30
C LYS A 434 -2.64 -13.26 -19.24
N ILE A 435 -2.15 -14.22 -18.45
CA ILE A 435 -1.20 -13.94 -17.35
C ILE A 435 0.04 -13.21 -17.86
N GLU A 436 0.55 -13.60 -19.03
CA GLU A 436 1.74 -13.01 -19.64
C GLU A 436 1.57 -11.52 -19.99
N GLU A 437 0.34 -11.08 -20.29
CA GLU A 437 -0.02 -9.71 -20.65
C GLU A 437 -0.27 -8.81 -19.43
N GLN A 438 -0.47 -9.41 -18.26
CA GLN A 438 -0.78 -8.68 -17.03
C GLN A 438 0.47 -8.11 -16.38
N LYS A 439 0.73 -6.81 -16.56
CA LYS A 439 1.95 -6.13 -16.09
C LYS A 439 2.07 -6.07 -14.58
N MET A 440 0.95 -5.84 -13.86
CA MET A 440 0.92 -5.63 -12.41
C MET A 440 0.14 -6.72 -11.65
N LEU A 441 0.13 -7.97 -12.15
CA LEU A 441 -0.49 -9.09 -11.41
C LEU A 441 0.13 -9.28 -10.03
N ILE A 442 1.47 -9.24 -9.94
CA ILE A 442 2.19 -9.29 -8.66
C ILE A 442 1.71 -8.22 -7.67
N GLY A 443 1.50 -6.99 -8.14
CA GLY A 443 1.02 -5.90 -7.29
C GLY A 443 -0.38 -6.17 -6.76
N ARG A 444 -1.30 -6.68 -7.59
CA ARG A 444 -2.64 -7.08 -7.16
C ARG A 444 -2.61 -8.21 -6.14
N ILE A 445 -1.75 -9.22 -6.34
CA ILE A 445 -1.56 -10.31 -5.38
C ILE A 445 -1.04 -9.76 -4.04
N ALA A 446 -0.05 -8.85 -4.07
CA ALA A 446 0.48 -8.23 -2.87
C ALA A 446 -0.59 -7.42 -2.10
N VAL A 447 -1.34 -6.56 -2.80
CA VAL A 447 -2.42 -5.74 -2.20
C VAL A 447 -3.52 -6.61 -1.60
N PHE A 448 -3.88 -7.71 -2.27
CA PHE A 448 -4.83 -8.69 -1.74
C PHE A 448 -4.28 -9.42 -0.50
N GLY A 449 -3.01 -9.81 -0.53
CA GLY A 449 -2.34 -10.43 0.61
C GLY A 449 -2.31 -9.52 1.83
N VAL A 450 -2.08 -8.21 1.64
CA VAL A 450 -2.16 -7.21 2.70
C VAL A 450 -3.57 -7.09 3.27
N PHE A 451 -4.61 -7.10 2.42
CA PHE A 451 -5.99 -7.12 2.88
C PHE A 451 -6.27 -8.35 3.76
N LEU A 452 -5.87 -9.54 3.32
CA LEU A 452 -6.05 -10.77 4.09
C LEU A 452 -5.28 -10.73 5.42
N PHE A 453 -4.03 -10.32 5.39
CA PHE A 453 -3.20 -10.22 6.60
C PHE A 453 -3.82 -9.27 7.62
N LEU A 454 -4.17 -8.04 7.24
CA LEU A 454 -4.77 -7.06 8.15
C LEU A 454 -6.19 -7.43 8.58
N SER A 455 -6.87 -8.31 7.86
CA SER A 455 -8.14 -8.89 8.30
C SER A 455 -7.96 -9.87 9.47
N LEU A 456 -6.80 -10.57 9.54
CA LEU A 456 -6.49 -11.61 10.53
C LEU A 456 -5.49 -11.17 11.61
N TRP A 457 -4.98 -9.96 11.56
CA TRP A 457 -3.98 -9.38 12.45
C TRP A 457 -4.50 -8.07 13.06
N GLU A 458 -3.82 -7.53 14.07
CA GLU A 458 -4.08 -6.16 14.54
C GLU A 458 -4.16 -5.19 13.38
N CYS A 459 -5.15 -4.29 13.36
CA CYS A 459 -5.36 -3.35 12.25
C CYS A 459 -4.97 -1.92 12.62
N ASN A 460 -4.29 -1.27 11.68
CA ASN A 460 -3.96 0.15 11.69
C ASN A 460 -3.77 0.61 10.23
N SER A 461 -4.35 1.74 9.85
CA SER A 461 -4.19 2.30 8.49
C SER A 461 -2.72 2.62 8.15
N ARG A 462 -1.90 2.97 9.15
CA ARG A 462 -0.45 3.15 9.02
C ARG A 462 0.24 1.99 8.30
N TYR A 463 -0.26 0.78 8.47
CA TYR A 463 0.35 -0.40 7.85
C TYR A 463 0.25 -0.40 6.33
N LEU A 464 -0.71 0.32 5.75
CA LEU A 464 -0.80 0.50 4.30
C LEU A 464 0.35 1.34 3.74
N PHE A 465 0.96 2.21 4.56
CA PHE A 465 2.09 3.02 4.12
C PHE A 465 3.24 2.16 3.58
N THR A 466 3.54 1.04 4.23
CA THR A 466 4.65 0.16 3.84
C THR A 466 4.47 -0.48 2.47
N VAL A 467 3.24 -0.59 1.97
CA VAL A 467 2.92 -1.18 0.66
C VAL A 467 2.39 -0.15 -0.33
N MET A 468 2.35 1.13 0.07
CA MET A 468 1.88 2.22 -0.79
C MET A 468 2.62 2.33 -2.13
N PRO A 469 3.94 2.10 -2.22
CA PRO A 469 4.63 2.04 -3.51
C PRO A 469 4.04 1.03 -4.49
N VAL A 470 3.60 -0.14 -3.98
CA VAL A 470 2.96 -1.18 -4.78
C VAL A 470 1.54 -0.76 -5.18
N ILE A 471 0.79 -0.16 -4.24
CA ILE A 471 -0.56 0.35 -4.48
C ILE A 471 -0.54 1.40 -5.60
N ILE A 472 0.37 2.38 -5.56
CA ILE A 472 0.52 3.41 -6.59
C ILE A 472 0.76 2.79 -7.97
N LEU A 473 1.60 1.74 -8.07
CA LEU A 473 1.86 1.04 -9.32
C LEU A 473 0.61 0.29 -9.84
N VAL A 474 -0.15 -0.36 -8.96
CA VAL A 474 -1.41 -1.03 -9.32
C VAL A 474 -2.47 -0.05 -9.80
N VAL A 475 -2.60 1.09 -9.12
CA VAL A 475 -3.49 2.19 -9.52
C VAL A 475 -3.12 2.73 -10.90
N SER A 476 -1.82 2.96 -11.12
CA SER A 476 -1.30 3.44 -12.40
C SER A 476 -1.58 2.44 -13.54
N ASP A 477 -1.48 1.13 -13.26
CA ASP A 477 -1.87 0.09 -14.21
C ASP A 477 -3.34 0.22 -14.64
N GLY A 478 -4.25 0.40 -13.67
CA GLY A 478 -5.67 0.60 -13.94
C GLY A 478 -5.96 1.83 -14.81
N ILE A 479 -5.33 2.96 -14.49
CA ILE A 479 -5.48 4.21 -15.24
C ILE A 479 -4.95 4.06 -16.66
N PHE A 480 -3.78 3.44 -16.85
CA PHE A 480 -3.20 3.28 -18.19
C PHE A 480 -3.96 2.26 -19.04
N LEU A 481 -4.50 1.19 -18.44
CA LEU A 481 -5.37 0.26 -19.14
C LEU A 481 -6.66 0.94 -19.61
N LEU A 482 -7.22 1.83 -18.80
CA LEU A 482 -8.38 2.64 -19.19
C LEU A 482 -8.04 3.59 -20.36
N SER A 483 -6.91 4.29 -20.28
CA SER A 483 -6.42 5.17 -21.34
C SER A 483 -6.22 4.42 -22.67
N ASP A 484 -5.58 3.24 -22.62
CA ASP A 484 -5.35 2.41 -23.80
C ASP A 484 -6.67 1.97 -24.43
N ARG A 485 -7.66 1.58 -23.59
CA ARG A 485 -8.99 1.17 -24.05
C ARG A 485 -9.74 2.28 -24.76
N ILE A 486 -9.74 3.49 -24.18
CA ILE A 486 -10.40 4.66 -24.78
C ILE A 486 -9.77 4.99 -26.15
N ALA A 487 -8.42 4.94 -26.23
CA ALA A 487 -7.71 5.21 -27.48
C ALA A 487 -7.99 4.16 -28.58
N GLU A 488 -8.23 2.90 -28.19
CA GLU A 488 -8.67 1.84 -29.13
C GLU A 488 -10.09 2.09 -29.66
N ASP A 489 -11.04 2.41 -28.77
CA ASP A 489 -12.44 2.69 -29.12
C ASP A 489 -12.56 3.94 -30.04
N GLU A 490 -11.70 4.97 -29.82
CA GLU A 490 -11.64 6.15 -30.69
C GLU A 490 -11.13 5.81 -32.11
N LYS A 491 -10.09 4.97 -32.23
CA LYS A 491 -9.54 4.52 -33.52
C LYS A 491 -10.54 3.69 -34.28
N GLU A 492 -11.24 2.76 -33.63
CA GLU A 492 -12.31 1.97 -34.27
C GLU A 492 -13.44 2.88 -34.77
N THR A 493 -13.86 3.86 -33.98
CA THR A 493 -14.89 4.82 -34.34
C THR A 493 -14.46 5.69 -35.54
N PHE A 494 -13.19 6.12 -35.55
CA PHE A 494 -12.63 6.90 -36.68
C PHE A 494 -12.52 6.07 -37.96
N ALA A 495 -12.05 4.80 -37.86
CA ALA A 495 -11.98 3.88 -38.98
C ALA A 495 -13.37 3.62 -39.59
N HIS A 496 -14.40 3.45 -38.77
CA HIS A 496 -15.79 3.31 -39.25
C HIS A 496 -16.36 4.58 -39.89
N ARG A 497 -15.84 5.76 -39.55
CA ARG A 497 -16.25 7.03 -40.20
C ARG A 497 -15.55 7.29 -41.55
N ILE A 498 -14.33 6.74 -41.73
CA ILE A 498 -13.51 6.99 -42.94
C ILE A 498 -13.76 5.95 -44.04
N ILE A 499 -14.28 4.76 -43.72
CA ILE A 499 -14.70 3.80 -44.74
C ILE A 499 -16.11 4.21 -45.18
N PRO A 500 -16.27 5.05 -46.22
CA PRO A 500 -17.58 5.25 -46.83
C PRO A 500 -17.98 3.89 -47.40
N ALA A 501 -19.23 3.53 -47.24
CA ALA A 501 -19.85 2.38 -47.88
C ALA A 501 -19.56 2.44 -49.38
N ARG A 502 -18.45 1.86 -49.84
CA ARG A 502 -18.27 1.58 -51.27
C ARG A 502 -19.29 0.51 -51.63
N GLY A 503 -20.31 0.99 -52.27
CA GLY A 503 -21.39 0.41 -52.99
C GLY A 503 -21.50 -1.12 -53.01
N ILE A 504 -22.55 -1.58 -52.36
CA ILE A 504 -23.39 -2.61 -52.95
C ILE A 504 -24.76 -1.95 -53.10
N ALA A 505 -25.06 -1.59 -54.32
CA ALA A 505 -26.41 -1.21 -54.71
C ALA A 505 -27.30 -2.42 -54.54
N GLY A 506 -28.28 -2.32 -53.67
CA GLY A 506 -29.31 -3.35 -53.49
C GLY A 506 -29.86 -3.42 -52.06
N GLY A 507 -30.92 -2.65 -51.81
CA GLY A 507 -32.03 -2.99 -50.94
C GLY A 507 -31.84 -2.96 -49.43
N GLY A 508 -32.54 -2.06 -48.75
CA GLY A 508 -32.98 -2.24 -47.38
C GLY A 508 -32.25 -1.41 -46.31
N GLN A 509 -32.71 -0.18 -46.08
CA GLN A 509 -32.39 0.64 -44.93
C GLN A 509 -32.94 -0.01 -43.64
N GLN A 510 -32.07 -0.28 -42.68
CA GLN A 510 -32.47 -0.30 -41.29
C GLN A 510 -31.54 0.64 -40.47
N HIS A 511 -32.13 1.74 -40.00
CA HIS A 511 -31.53 2.65 -39.03
C HIS A 511 -31.42 1.92 -37.68
N GLU A 512 -30.25 1.44 -37.31
CA GLU A 512 -29.96 1.03 -35.92
C GLU A 512 -29.79 2.27 -35.04
N SER A 513 -30.74 2.46 -34.11
CA SER A 513 -30.73 3.60 -33.18
C SER A 513 -29.59 3.49 -32.15
N ALA A 514 -29.14 4.65 -31.64
CA ALA A 514 -28.09 4.77 -30.59
C ALA A 514 -28.34 3.90 -29.33
N HIS A 515 -29.60 3.46 -29.11
CA HIS A 515 -30.00 2.60 -27.99
C HIS A 515 -29.43 1.17 -28.07
N ASN A 516 -29.12 0.67 -29.25
CA ASN A 516 -28.53 -0.66 -29.45
C ASN A 516 -27.03 -0.71 -29.14
N LYS A 517 -26.32 0.43 -29.16
CA LYS A 517 -24.86 0.48 -28.84
C LYS A 517 -24.57 0.34 -27.35
N THR A 518 -25.41 0.90 -26.50
CA THR A 518 -25.29 0.77 -25.03
C THR A 518 -25.62 -0.66 -24.58
N LYS A 519 -26.56 -1.33 -25.25
CA LYS A 519 -26.90 -2.74 -24.95
C LYS A 519 -25.77 -3.70 -25.35
N LYS A 520 -25.05 -3.44 -26.45
CA LYS A 520 -23.85 -4.21 -26.87
C LYS A 520 -22.66 -4.02 -25.90
N PHE A 521 -22.53 -2.86 -25.29
CA PHE A 521 -21.50 -2.60 -24.27
C PHE A 521 -21.64 -3.52 -23.07
N TRP A 522 -22.83 -3.59 -22.45
CA TRP A 522 -23.06 -4.41 -21.25
C TRP A 522 -23.11 -5.92 -21.51
N THR A 523 -23.61 -6.37 -22.66
CA THR A 523 -23.62 -7.80 -23.03
C THR A 523 -22.23 -8.37 -23.34
N ARG A 524 -21.26 -7.53 -23.68
CA ARG A 524 -19.86 -7.95 -23.90
C ARG A 524 -19.09 -8.19 -22.60
N TYR A 525 -19.54 -7.58 -21.49
CA TYR A 525 -18.84 -7.63 -20.19
C TYR A 525 -19.53 -8.50 -19.13
N LEU A 526 -20.77 -8.96 -19.37
CA LEU A 526 -21.48 -9.88 -18.47
C LEU A 526 -22.07 -11.04 -19.30
N PRO A 527 -21.29 -12.06 -19.64
CA PRO A 527 -21.82 -13.25 -20.30
C PRO A 527 -22.65 -14.06 -19.28
N GLY A 528 -23.94 -13.83 -19.23
CA GLY A 528 -24.87 -14.51 -18.33
C GLY A 528 -26.25 -13.86 -18.20
N ALA A 529 -26.38 -12.60 -18.60
CA ALA A 529 -27.66 -11.86 -18.52
C ALA A 529 -28.55 -12.09 -19.77
N LYS A 530 -28.67 -13.33 -20.23
CA LYS A 530 -29.73 -13.73 -21.15
C LYS A 530 -30.70 -14.58 -20.37
N ARG A 531 -31.71 -13.96 -19.73
CA ARG A 531 -33.04 -14.56 -19.51
C ARG A 531 -34.08 -13.48 -19.18
N ASN A 532 -35.07 -13.42 -20.09
CA ASN A 532 -36.44 -12.97 -19.87
C ASN A 532 -36.69 -11.58 -19.26
N CYS A 533 -36.74 -10.56 -20.12
CA CYS A 533 -37.64 -9.45 -19.90
C CYS A 533 -38.65 -9.42 -21.07
N HIS A 534 -39.83 -9.99 -20.86
CA HIS A 534 -41.02 -9.55 -21.56
C HIS A 534 -41.37 -8.17 -20.98
N CYS A 535 -41.15 -7.12 -21.74
CA CYS A 535 -41.72 -5.81 -21.44
C CYS A 535 -43.06 -5.71 -22.15
N ASN A 536 -44.11 -5.76 -21.37
CA ASN A 536 -45.38 -5.17 -21.77
C ASN A 536 -45.27 -3.65 -21.65
N ASP A 537 -45.73 -2.96 -22.68
CA ASP A 537 -45.89 -1.52 -22.73
C ASP A 537 -46.84 -1.04 -21.63
N ALA A 538 -46.36 -0.19 -20.72
CA ALA A 538 -47.18 0.65 -19.86
C ALA A 538 -46.45 1.97 -19.58
N VAL A 539 -47.11 3.01 -19.99
CA VAL A 539 -47.00 4.45 -19.79
C VAL A 539 -46.18 4.89 -18.57
N SER A 540 -45.20 5.77 -18.81
CA SER A 540 -44.44 6.49 -17.79
C SER A 540 -45.27 7.58 -17.12
N PRO A 541 -45.29 7.66 -15.77
CA PRO A 541 -45.75 8.86 -15.06
C PRO A 541 -44.60 9.88 -14.92
N SER A 542 -44.96 11.16 -15.00
CA SER A 542 -44.11 12.33 -14.93
C SER A 542 -43.49 12.56 -13.53
N ILE A 543 -42.33 13.16 -13.48
CA ILE A 543 -41.47 13.46 -12.30
C ILE A 543 -42.08 14.52 -11.32
N SER A 544 -43.37 14.75 -11.31
CA SER A 544 -43.98 15.82 -10.47
C SER A 544 -44.65 15.38 -9.16
N GLU A 545 -44.59 14.09 -8.79
CA GLU A 545 -45.35 13.60 -7.61
C GLU A 545 -44.57 13.09 -6.40
N TRP A 546 -43.25 13.38 -6.29
CA TRP A 546 -42.44 12.96 -5.14
C TRP A 546 -42.04 14.07 -4.17
N VAL A 547 -42.80 15.16 -4.14
CA VAL A 547 -42.63 16.21 -3.13
C VAL A 547 -43.99 16.51 -2.49
N ARG A 548 -44.42 15.67 -1.54
CA ARG A 548 -45.36 16.00 -0.43
C ARG A 548 -45.81 14.73 0.31
N SER A 549 -45.29 14.61 1.51
CA SER A 549 -45.99 14.24 2.75
C SER A 549 -45.07 13.56 3.77
N PRO A 550 -45.40 13.67 5.07
CA PRO A 550 -44.65 14.47 6.05
C PRO A 550 -43.58 13.67 6.78
#